data_ee30020214f0e94214ae24476ec6662b
#
_entry.id   ee30020214f0e94214ae24476ec6662b
#
_cell.length_a   1.000
_cell.length_b   1.000
_cell.length_c   1.000
_cell.angle_alpha   90.00
_cell.angle_beta   90.00
_cell.angle_gamma   90.00
#
_symmetry.space_group_name_H-M   'P 1'
#
loop_
_entity.id
_entity.type
_entity.pdbx_description
1 polymer ?
#
loop_
_entity_poly.entity_id
_entity_poly.type
_entity_poly.pdbx_seq_one_letter_code
_entity_poly.pdbx_strand_id
1 'polypeptide(L)'
;KIKDAGITIGVVTGSGQRPLFKRLLNDFDGFLTEDHIVTAYDVERGKPNPDPYLMGLRKAGNLQPWQGSVGENAPLGVRAGVAARIFTGGINSGPLPDAALADQGANIVLQRITELCDQWEQFI
;
A
#
# COMPACT_ATOMS: atom_id res chain seq x y z
N LYS A 1 -1.00 11.16 -11.68
CA LYS A 1 -0.29 10.23 -12.58
C LYS A 1 -0.82 8.80 -12.49
N ILE A 2 -0.93 8.24 -11.29
CA ILE A 2 -1.39 6.84 -11.10
C ILE A 2 -2.76 6.62 -11.76
N LYS A 3 -3.73 7.46 -11.44
CA LYS A 3 -5.08 7.37 -12.00
C LYS A 3 -5.07 7.56 -13.51
N ASP A 4 -4.31 8.54 -13.99
CA ASP A 4 -4.21 8.85 -15.42
C ASP A 4 -3.60 7.69 -16.21
N ALA A 5 -2.77 6.88 -15.57
CA ALA A 5 -2.20 5.66 -16.16
C ALA A 5 -3.18 4.47 -16.14
N GLY A 6 -4.40 4.64 -15.64
CA GLY A 6 -5.39 3.58 -15.56
C GLY A 6 -5.15 2.57 -14.44
N ILE A 7 -4.33 2.93 -13.46
CA ILE A 7 -3.98 2.06 -12.32
C ILE A 7 -4.96 2.29 -11.17
N THR A 8 -5.52 1.22 -10.65
CA THR A 8 -6.39 1.26 -9.47
C THR A 8 -5.59 1.63 -8.23
N ILE A 9 -6.13 2.56 -7.44
CA ILE A 9 -5.54 2.99 -6.18
C ILE A 9 -6.33 2.36 -5.05
N GLY A 10 -5.64 1.71 -4.12
CA GLY A 10 -6.23 1.14 -2.92
C GLY A 10 -5.51 1.58 -1.66
N VAL A 11 -6.20 1.51 -0.54
CA VAL A 11 -5.64 1.76 0.80
C VAL A 11 -5.82 0.51 1.63
N VAL A 12 -4.72 0.06 2.27
CA VAL A 12 -4.72 -1.10 3.15
C VAL A 12 -4.28 -0.64 4.54
N THR A 13 -5.21 -0.56 5.45
CA THR A 13 -4.97 -0.07 6.81
C THR A 13 -5.32 -1.12 7.86
N GLY A 14 -4.53 -1.18 8.94
CA GLY A 14 -4.86 -1.97 10.13
C GLY A 14 -5.88 -1.32 11.06
N SER A 15 -6.33 -0.12 10.74
CA SER A 15 -7.33 0.61 11.52
C SER A 15 -8.75 0.13 11.26
N GLY A 16 -9.59 0.16 12.31
CA GLY A 16 -11.04 -0.01 12.20
C GLY A 16 -11.82 1.27 12.44
N GLN A 17 -11.17 2.43 12.40
CA GLN A 17 -11.79 3.71 12.71
C GLN A 17 -12.57 4.29 11.53
N ARG A 18 -13.88 4.22 11.59
CA ARG A 18 -14.77 4.74 10.53
C ARG A 18 -14.58 6.22 10.19
N PRO A 19 -14.35 7.15 11.15
CA PRO A 19 -14.09 8.55 10.83
C PRO A 19 -12.86 8.73 9.94
N LEU A 20 -11.83 7.91 10.12
CA LEU A 20 -10.65 7.91 9.27
C LEU A 20 -11.00 7.56 7.82
N PHE A 21 -11.85 6.57 7.61
CA PHE A 21 -12.25 6.14 6.27
C PHE A 21 -13.06 7.22 5.55
N LYS A 22 -13.98 7.87 6.26
CA LYS A 22 -14.75 9.01 5.72
C LYS A 22 -13.83 10.14 5.30
N ARG A 23 -12.83 10.44 6.11
CA ARG A 23 -11.84 11.48 5.80
C ARG A 23 -11.02 11.14 4.56
N LEU A 24 -10.54 9.90 4.46
CA LEU A 24 -9.79 9.43 3.29
C LEU A 24 -10.63 9.54 2.02
N LEU A 25 -11.89 9.09 2.05
CA LEU A 25 -12.77 9.16 0.90
C LEU A 25 -13.08 10.59 0.48
N ASN A 26 -13.21 11.49 1.44
CA ASN A 26 -13.46 12.90 1.19
C ASN A 26 -12.22 13.60 0.62
N ASP A 27 -11.05 13.38 1.24
CA ASP A 27 -9.80 14.03 0.84
C ASP A 27 -9.30 13.54 -0.53
N PHE A 28 -9.61 12.30 -0.89
CA PHE A 28 -9.21 11.67 -2.15
C PHE A 28 -10.41 11.36 -3.06
N ASP A 29 -11.42 12.23 -3.01
CA ASP A 29 -12.59 12.10 -3.88
C ASP A 29 -12.18 12.07 -5.34
N GLY A 30 -12.75 11.13 -6.10
CA GLY A 30 -12.39 10.89 -7.50
C GLY A 30 -11.15 10.02 -7.72
N PHE A 31 -10.39 9.72 -6.65
CA PHE A 31 -9.18 8.86 -6.72
C PHE A 31 -9.33 7.58 -5.93
N LEU A 32 -10.05 7.62 -4.82
CA LEU A 32 -10.23 6.48 -3.92
C LEU A 32 -11.72 6.25 -3.72
N THR A 33 -12.15 4.98 -3.81
CA THR A 33 -13.52 4.57 -3.50
C THR A 33 -13.54 3.62 -2.31
N GLU A 34 -14.68 3.51 -1.65
CA GLU A 34 -14.85 2.62 -0.50
C GLU A 34 -14.50 1.16 -0.82
N ASP A 35 -14.83 0.71 -2.03
CA ASP A 35 -14.55 -0.65 -2.48
C ASP A 35 -13.06 -1.00 -2.53
N HIS A 36 -12.19 0.00 -2.55
CA HIS A 36 -10.74 -0.17 -2.61
C HIS A 36 -10.05 0.14 -1.28
N ILE A 37 -10.79 0.11 -0.17
CA ILE A 37 -10.23 0.23 1.17
C ILE A 37 -10.31 -1.12 1.87
N VAL A 38 -9.16 -1.61 2.35
CA VAL A 38 -9.07 -2.77 3.25
C VAL A 38 -8.88 -2.26 4.67
N THR A 39 -9.70 -2.73 5.58
CA THR A 39 -9.68 -2.33 6.99
C THR A 39 -9.38 -3.53 7.88
N ALA A 40 -9.26 -3.28 9.19
CA ALA A 40 -9.09 -4.35 10.18
C ALA A 40 -10.26 -5.36 10.18
N TYR A 41 -11.44 -4.94 9.72
CA TYR A 41 -12.63 -5.81 9.68
C TYR A 41 -12.65 -6.76 8.48
N ASP A 42 -11.84 -6.51 7.47
CA ASP A 42 -11.84 -7.28 6.22
C ASP A 42 -10.98 -8.54 6.28
N VAL A 43 -10.13 -8.68 7.29
CA VAL A 43 -9.16 -9.76 7.39
C VAL A 43 -9.15 -10.37 8.80
N GLU A 44 -8.81 -11.66 8.89
CA GLU A 44 -8.63 -12.34 10.17
C GLU A 44 -7.28 -12.00 10.80
N ARG A 45 -6.24 -11.88 9.97
CA ARG A 45 -4.88 -11.63 10.41
C ARG A 45 -4.36 -10.34 9.79
N GLY A 46 -3.97 -9.41 10.65
CA GLY A 46 -3.36 -8.16 10.24
C GLY A 46 -1.88 -8.30 9.87
N LYS A 47 -1.27 -7.18 9.46
CA LYS A 47 0.17 -7.10 9.21
C LYS A 47 0.94 -7.59 10.44
N PRO A 48 1.99 -8.35 10.30
CA PRO A 48 2.80 -8.62 9.10
C PRO A 48 2.32 -9.77 8.22
N ASN A 49 1.16 -10.35 8.48
CA ASN A 49 0.60 -11.38 7.61
C ASN A 49 0.24 -10.80 6.23
N PRO A 50 0.27 -11.61 5.17
CA PRO A 50 -0.05 -11.12 3.83
C PRO A 50 -1.53 -10.85 3.59
N ASP A 51 -2.41 -11.30 4.48
CA ASP A 51 -3.87 -11.25 4.33
C ASP A 51 -4.40 -9.88 3.91
N PRO A 52 -3.97 -8.75 4.54
CA PRO A 52 -4.47 -7.43 4.14
C PRO A 52 -4.18 -7.07 2.69
N TYR A 53 -2.99 -7.35 2.21
CA TYR A 53 -2.61 -7.04 0.82
C TYR A 53 -3.21 -8.00 -0.19
N LEU A 54 -3.37 -9.26 0.18
CA LEU A 54 -4.11 -10.22 -0.65
C LEU A 54 -5.57 -9.80 -0.80
N MET A 55 -6.17 -9.29 0.27
CA MET A 55 -7.51 -8.71 0.22
C MET A 55 -7.56 -7.47 -0.68
N GLY A 56 -6.53 -6.63 -0.63
CA GLY A 56 -6.39 -5.48 -1.51
C GLY A 56 -6.39 -5.88 -2.99
N LEU A 57 -5.65 -6.90 -3.35
CA LEU A 57 -5.63 -7.45 -4.71
C LEU A 57 -7.02 -7.97 -5.13
N ARG A 58 -7.69 -8.65 -4.22
CA ARG A 58 -9.06 -9.16 -4.47
C ARG A 58 -10.03 -8.02 -4.74
N LYS A 59 -10.03 -7.00 -3.90
CA LYS A 59 -10.89 -5.81 -4.06
C LYS A 59 -10.58 -5.01 -5.32
N ALA A 60 -9.33 -5.03 -5.77
CA ALA A 60 -8.92 -4.34 -6.98
C ALA A 60 -9.30 -5.07 -8.28
N GLY A 61 -9.97 -6.21 -8.19
CA GLY A 61 -10.42 -6.98 -9.35
C GLY A 61 -9.79 -8.37 -9.45
N ASN A 62 -9.52 -9.00 -8.30
CA ASN A 62 -8.88 -10.33 -8.23
C ASN A 62 -7.53 -10.37 -8.95
N LEU A 63 -6.72 -9.36 -8.72
CA LEU A 63 -5.40 -9.25 -9.35
C LEU A 63 -4.43 -10.29 -8.81
N GLN A 64 -3.47 -10.67 -9.66
CA GLN A 64 -2.33 -11.49 -9.25
C GLN A 64 -1.29 -10.60 -8.54
N PRO A 65 -0.44 -11.18 -7.65
CA PRO A 65 0.57 -10.38 -6.95
C PRO A 65 1.49 -9.56 -7.85
N TRP A 66 1.87 -10.09 -9.00
CA TRP A 66 2.73 -9.39 -9.96
C TRP A 66 2.06 -8.18 -10.63
N GLN A 67 0.73 -8.05 -10.53
CA GLN A 67 -0.03 -6.92 -11.07
C GLN A 67 -0.15 -5.77 -10.09
N GLY A 68 0.30 -5.94 -8.84
CA GLY A 68 0.20 -4.93 -7.80
C GLY A 68 1.54 -4.33 -7.41
N SER A 69 1.49 -3.22 -6.71
CA SER A 69 2.62 -2.62 -6.02
C SER A 69 2.15 -2.06 -4.69
N VAL A 70 2.99 -2.19 -3.66
CA VAL A 70 2.70 -1.70 -2.31
C VAL A 70 3.65 -0.56 -1.99
N GLY A 71 3.12 0.53 -1.43
CA GLY A 71 3.89 1.57 -0.77
C GLY A 71 3.59 1.53 0.73
N GLU A 72 4.61 1.39 1.54
CA GLU A 72 4.49 1.23 2.99
C GLU A 72 5.54 2.02 3.77
N ASN A 73 5.13 2.60 4.88
CA ASN A 73 6.03 3.36 5.73
C ASN A 73 6.44 2.63 7.01
N ALA A 74 5.83 1.49 7.30
CA ALA A 74 6.07 0.73 8.53
C ALA A 74 6.74 -0.62 8.25
N PRO A 75 7.70 -1.06 9.09
CA PRO A 75 8.38 -2.34 8.89
C PRO A 75 7.45 -3.54 8.77
N LEU A 76 6.43 -3.63 9.63
CA LEU A 76 5.46 -4.74 9.58
C LEU A 76 4.60 -4.70 8.31
N GLY A 77 4.31 -3.50 7.81
CA GLY A 77 3.59 -3.33 6.56
C GLY A 77 4.42 -3.75 5.34
N VAL A 78 5.70 -3.40 5.33
CA VAL A 78 6.64 -3.88 4.31
C VAL A 78 6.69 -5.41 4.32
N ARG A 79 6.82 -6.00 5.50
CA ARG A 79 6.85 -7.45 5.64
C ARG A 79 5.59 -8.13 5.10
N ALA A 80 4.43 -7.52 5.33
CA ALA A 80 3.15 -8.02 4.81
C ALA A 80 3.10 -7.99 3.28
N GLY A 81 3.55 -6.90 2.65
CA GLY A 81 3.61 -6.77 1.20
C GLY A 81 4.54 -7.79 0.57
N VAL A 82 5.72 -7.99 1.16
CA VAL A 82 6.69 -9.00 0.72
C VAL A 82 6.13 -10.40 0.89
N ALA A 83 5.48 -10.69 2.00
CA ALA A 83 4.84 -12.00 2.24
C ALA A 83 3.72 -12.28 1.24
N ALA A 84 3.04 -11.26 0.76
CA ALA A 84 2.03 -11.38 -0.30
C ALA A 84 2.64 -11.54 -1.70
N ARG A 85 3.96 -11.46 -1.81
CA ARG A 85 4.73 -11.54 -3.08
C ARG A 85 4.43 -10.41 -4.05
N ILE A 86 4.10 -9.24 -3.49
CA ILE A 86 3.86 -8.02 -4.26
C ILE A 86 5.14 -7.17 -4.21
N PHE A 87 5.48 -6.51 -5.32
CA PHE A 87 6.56 -5.52 -5.30
C PHE A 87 6.26 -4.47 -4.23
N THR A 88 7.18 -4.32 -3.27
CA THR A 88 6.95 -3.48 -2.10
C THR A 88 8.03 -2.40 -2.00
N GLY A 89 7.59 -1.15 -2.08
CA GLY A 89 8.41 0.02 -1.80
C GLY A 89 8.24 0.46 -0.35
N GLY A 90 9.35 0.64 0.34
CA GLY A 90 9.38 1.30 1.64
C GLY A 90 9.41 2.81 1.44
N ILE A 91 8.48 3.53 2.03
CA ILE A 91 8.43 5.00 1.98
C ILE A 91 8.83 5.51 3.37
N ASN A 92 10.12 5.85 3.52
CA ASN A 92 10.67 6.22 4.82
C ASN A 92 10.43 7.71 5.12
N SER A 93 9.19 8.06 5.39
CA SER A 93 8.80 9.42 5.79
C SER A 93 8.87 9.66 7.29
N GLY A 94 9.22 8.64 8.07
CA GLY A 94 9.29 8.68 9.52
C GLY A 94 10.73 8.73 10.07
N PRO A 95 10.90 8.52 11.37
CA PRO A 95 12.20 8.67 12.04
C PRO A 95 13.09 7.42 11.97
N LEU A 96 12.62 6.32 11.39
CA LEU A 96 13.37 5.07 11.35
C LEU A 96 14.52 5.15 10.34
N PRO A 97 15.62 4.40 10.54
CA PRO A 97 16.64 4.26 9.50
C PRO A 97 16.09 3.45 8.31
N ASP A 98 16.64 3.70 7.12
CA ASP A 98 16.24 2.99 5.90
C ASP A 98 16.34 1.46 6.04
N ALA A 99 17.35 1.00 6.78
CA ALA A 99 17.55 -0.42 7.05
C ALA A 99 16.33 -1.08 7.73
N ALA A 100 15.56 -0.34 8.51
CA ALA A 100 14.36 -0.87 9.16
C ALA A 100 13.32 -1.34 8.14
N LEU A 101 13.25 -0.70 6.98
CA LEU A 101 12.37 -1.08 5.88
C LEU A 101 13.05 -2.08 4.94
N ALA A 102 14.31 -1.83 4.60
CA ALA A 102 15.07 -2.70 3.71
C ALA A 102 15.23 -4.11 4.28
N ASP A 103 15.47 -4.25 5.59
CA ASP A 103 15.64 -5.54 6.27
C ASP A 103 14.36 -6.37 6.29
N GLN A 104 13.19 -5.76 6.11
CA GLN A 104 11.92 -6.48 5.96
C GLN A 104 11.68 -6.96 4.51
N GLY A 105 12.59 -6.68 3.60
CA GLY A 105 12.53 -7.16 2.23
C GLY A 105 12.01 -6.15 1.22
N ALA A 106 11.92 -4.85 1.58
CA ALA A 106 11.50 -3.82 0.63
C ALA A 106 12.38 -3.89 -0.63
N ASN A 107 11.75 -3.86 -1.79
CA ASN A 107 12.45 -3.89 -3.08
C ASN A 107 13.15 -2.57 -3.37
N ILE A 108 12.63 -1.49 -2.83
CA ILE A 108 13.19 -0.15 -2.93
C ILE A 108 12.81 0.64 -1.67
N VAL A 109 13.64 1.59 -1.27
CA VAL A 109 13.33 2.53 -0.18
C VAL A 109 13.39 3.95 -0.72
N LEU A 110 12.30 4.68 -0.58
CA LEU A 110 12.18 6.09 -0.94
C LEU A 110 12.03 6.92 0.33
N GLN A 111 12.41 8.19 0.28
CA GLN A 111 12.28 9.11 1.42
C GLN A 111 10.90 9.78 1.46
N ARG A 112 10.23 9.89 0.31
CA ARG A 112 8.92 10.53 0.17
C ARG A 112 8.15 9.85 -0.95
N ILE A 113 6.82 9.83 -0.82
CA ILE A 113 5.94 9.29 -1.87
C ILE A 113 6.05 10.10 -3.18
N THR A 114 6.40 11.37 -3.10
CA THR A 114 6.56 12.23 -4.29
C THR A 114 7.71 11.78 -5.18
N GLU A 115 8.71 11.08 -4.65
CA GLU A 115 9.79 10.50 -5.46
C GLU A 115 9.25 9.49 -6.47
N LEU A 116 8.18 8.79 -6.15
CA LEU A 116 7.48 7.89 -7.07
C LEU A 116 6.95 8.68 -8.29
N CYS A 117 6.44 9.88 -8.05
CA CYS A 117 5.99 10.77 -9.11
C CYS A 117 7.15 11.29 -9.96
N ASP A 118 8.25 11.67 -9.32
CA ASP A 118 9.43 12.24 -9.98
C ASP A 118 10.13 11.21 -10.85
N GLN A 119 10.13 9.95 -10.43
CA GLN A 119 10.80 8.84 -11.10
C GLN A 119 9.82 7.89 -11.81
N TRP A 120 8.65 8.41 -12.17
CA TRP A 120 7.54 7.60 -12.68
C TRP A 120 7.93 6.66 -13.82
N GLU A 121 8.71 7.14 -14.77
CA GLU A 121 9.12 6.38 -15.94
C GLU A 121 9.99 5.15 -15.60
N GLN A 122 10.56 5.13 -14.41
CA GLN A 122 11.40 4.02 -13.94
C GLN A 122 10.57 2.91 -13.28
N PHE A 123 9.32 3.20 -12.92
CA PHE A 123 8.46 2.27 -12.16
C PHE A 123 7.36 1.62 -13.01
N ILE A 124 7.19 2.06 -14.23
CA ILE A 124 6.16 1.50 -15.14
C ILE A 124 6.75 0.93 -16.42
#